data_6a2840ba2b7ee3e835d8dfe66e238ace
#
_entry.id   6a2840ba2b7ee3e835d8dfe66e238ace
#
_cell.length_a   1.000
_cell.length_b   1.000
_cell.length_c   1.000
_cell.angle_alpha   90.00
_cell.angle_beta   90.00
_cell.angle_gamma   90.00
#
_symmetry.space_group_name_H-M   'P 1'
#
loop_
_entity.id
_entity.type
_entity.pdbx_description
1 polymer ?
#
loop_
_entity_poly.entity_id
_entity_poly.type
_entity_poly.pdbx_seq_one_letter_code
_entity_poly.pdbx_strand_id
1 'polypeptide(L)'
;MYQPIKITLQVPQKFDGQEQAAVTMRPPTTNDVILAQKNSRFVHQGEVHDDNAEHEAHLFANLTNTTRDFIGSLAQYDYLQLQKAYDCFLLPLPQHAVQSALLFPSSAEASPSKSSDD
;
A
#
# COMPACT_ATOMS: atom_id res chain seq x y z
N MET A 1 -10.88 11.64 -9.32
CA MET A 1 -10.09 11.60 -8.07
C MET A 1 -9.60 10.19 -7.81
N TYR A 2 -8.39 10.06 -7.28
CA TYR A 2 -7.84 8.75 -6.96
C TYR A 2 -8.61 8.15 -5.78
N GLN A 3 -8.88 6.85 -5.87
CA GLN A 3 -9.65 6.13 -4.87
C GLN A 3 -8.78 5.17 -4.10
N PRO A 4 -9.04 4.98 -2.80
CA PRO A 4 -8.30 3.95 -2.05
C PRO A 4 -8.48 2.58 -2.68
N ILE A 5 -7.46 1.75 -2.55
CA ILE A 5 -7.46 0.40 -3.10
C ILE A 5 -7.39 -0.61 -1.96
N LYS A 6 -8.35 -1.53 -1.94
CA LYS A 6 -8.36 -2.62 -0.96
C LYS A 6 -7.62 -3.82 -1.52
N ILE A 7 -6.66 -4.31 -0.77
CA ILE A 7 -5.86 -5.47 -1.16
C ILE A 7 -6.16 -6.60 -0.19
N THR A 8 -6.71 -7.70 -0.70
CA THR A 8 -6.98 -8.89 0.09
C THR A 8 -5.68 -9.69 0.23
N LEU A 9 -5.33 -10.07 1.45
CA LEU A 9 -4.11 -10.81 1.72
C LEU A 9 -4.36 -12.31 1.59
N GLN A 10 -3.47 -13.00 0.88
CA GLN A 10 -3.53 -14.46 0.81
C GLN A 10 -3.16 -15.08 2.16
N VAL A 11 -2.25 -14.44 2.88
CA VAL A 11 -1.82 -14.89 4.19
C VAL A 11 -2.09 -13.76 5.18
N PRO A 12 -3.20 -13.83 5.92
CA PRO A 12 -3.50 -12.77 6.90
C PRO A 12 -2.40 -12.63 7.93
N GLN A 13 -2.17 -11.42 8.38
CA GLN A 13 -1.15 -11.11 9.37
C GLN A 13 -1.77 -10.31 10.50
N LYS A 14 -1.19 -10.43 11.68
CA LYS A 14 -1.68 -9.69 12.84
C LYS A 14 -1.13 -8.27 12.82
N PHE A 15 -1.99 -7.34 13.16
CA PHE A 15 -1.61 -5.96 13.38
C PHE A 15 -2.42 -5.43 14.55
N ASP A 16 -1.71 -4.91 15.54
CA ASP A 16 -2.35 -4.31 16.72
C ASP A 16 -3.31 -5.31 17.40
N GLY A 17 -2.86 -6.56 17.51
CA GLY A 17 -3.61 -7.60 18.22
C GLY A 17 -4.72 -8.24 17.43
N GLN A 18 -4.96 -7.80 16.21
CA GLN A 18 -6.05 -8.33 15.39
C GLN A 18 -5.52 -8.85 14.06
N GLU A 19 -6.14 -9.94 13.61
CA GLU A 19 -5.77 -10.53 12.32
C GLU A 19 -6.33 -9.68 11.19
N GLN A 20 -5.45 -9.29 10.26
CA GLN A 20 -5.83 -8.49 9.11
C GLN A 20 -5.87 -9.38 7.87
N ALA A 21 -7.05 -9.53 7.29
CA ALA A 21 -7.22 -10.30 6.06
C ALA A 21 -7.13 -9.42 4.82
N ALA A 22 -7.09 -8.12 5.00
CA ALA A 22 -6.98 -7.16 3.91
C ALA A 22 -6.41 -5.86 4.45
N VAL A 23 -5.82 -5.08 3.57
CA VAL A 23 -5.38 -3.73 3.89
C VAL A 23 -5.92 -2.79 2.82
N THR A 24 -6.09 -1.51 3.19
CA THR A 24 -6.53 -0.51 2.24
C THR A 24 -5.42 0.53 2.08
N MET A 25 -4.99 0.73 0.84
CA MET A 25 -3.96 1.70 0.51
C MET A 25 -4.62 2.99 0.06
N ARG A 26 -4.35 4.07 0.79
CA ARG A 26 -4.88 5.37 0.38
C ARG A 26 -4.03 5.95 -0.74
N PRO A 27 -4.60 6.88 -1.53
CA PRO A 27 -3.81 7.52 -2.58
C PRO A 27 -2.59 8.23 -2.00
N PRO A 28 -1.41 8.01 -2.59
CA PRO A 28 -0.18 8.64 -2.10
C PRO A 28 -0.09 10.11 -2.52
N THR A 29 0.65 10.86 -1.73
CA THR A 29 1.03 12.23 -2.08
C THR A 29 2.54 12.29 -2.19
N THR A 30 3.04 13.37 -2.78
CA THR A 30 4.49 13.58 -2.87
C THR A 30 5.12 13.63 -1.49
N ASN A 31 4.42 14.20 -0.50
CA ASN A 31 4.96 14.25 0.86
C ASN A 31 5.12 12.86 1.46
N ASP A 32 4.23 11.93 1.13
CA ASP A 32 4.36 10.55 1.60
C ASP A 32 5.66 9.93 1.11
N VAL A 33 6.00 10.15 -0.16
CA VAL A 33 7.22 9.62 -0.75
C VAL A 33 8.45 10.25 -0.09
N ILE A 34 8.41 11.56 0.13
CA ILE A 34 9.53 12.27 0.77
C ILE A 34 9.76 11.77 2.19
N LEU A 35 8.68 11.58 2.95
CA LEU A 35 8.80 11.09 4.32
C LEU A 35 9.39 9.68 4.36
N ALA A 36 8.94 8.82 3.46
CA ALA A 36 9.45 7.46 3.39
C ALA A 36 10.94 7.46 3.06
N GLN A 37 11.38 8.36 2.18
CA GLN A 37 12.79 8.47 1.84
C GLN A 37 13.62 8.86 3.05
N LYS A 38 13.13 9.80 3.85
CA LYS A 38 13.84 10.19 5.06
C LYS A 38 13.98 9.03 6.03
N ASN A 39 12.95 8.20 6.15
CA ASN A 39 12.93 7.09 7.09
C ASN A 39 13.80 5.92 6.62
N SER A 40 14.17 5.88 5.35
CA SER A 40 14.96 4.78 4.79
C SER A 40 16.44 5.09 4.66
N ARG A 41 16.86 6.29 4.98
CA ARG A 41 18.27 6.67 4.89
C ARG A 41 19.06 6.07 6.04
N PHE A 42 20.28 5.70 5.73
CA PHE A 42 21.21 5.19 6.74
C PHE A 42 22.62 5.67 6.43
N VAL A 43 23.48 5.66 7.45
CA VAL A 43 24.86 6.08 7.32
C VAL A 43 25.76 4.84 7.37
N HIS A 44 26.63 4.71 6.38
CA HIS A 44 27.59 3.62 6.31
C HIS A 44 28.95 4.20 5.93
N GLN A 45 29.92 4.01 6.79
CA GLN A 45 31.29 4.50 6.57
C GLN A 45 31.33 5.99 6.28
N GLY A 46 30.49 6.74 7.00
CA GLY A 46 30.48 8.19 6.88
C GLY A 46 29.66 8.74 5.71
N GLU A 47 29.07 7.86 4.91
CA GLU A 47 28.25 8.29 3.77
C GLU A 47 26.80 7.98 4.01
N VAL A 48 25.93 8.87 3.51
CA VAL A 48 24.49 8.68 3.60
C VAL A 48 24.01 7.86 2.40
N HIS A 49 23.30 6.81 2.69
CA HIS A 49 22.74 5.91 1.66
C HIS A 49 21.24 5.82 1.80
N ASP A 50 20.58 5.60 0.67
CA ASP A 50 19.14 5.34 0.62
C ASP A 50 18.93 3.86 0.33
N ASP A 51 18.00 3.24 1.09
CA ASP A 51 17.63 1.85 0.87
C ASP A 51 16.27 1.82 0.19
N ASN A 52 16.23 1.44 -1.08
CA ASN A 52 15.00 1.47 -1.87
C ASN A 52 13.94 0.51 -1.34
N ALA A 53 14.37 -0.65 -0.84
CA ALA A 53 13.41 -1.61 -0.27
C ALA A 53 12.80 -1.07 1.02
N GLU A 54 13.61 -0.46 1.87
CA GLU A 54 13.10 0.18 3.09
C GLU A 54 12.22 1.37 2.77
N HIS A 55 12.61 2.15 1.75
CA HIS A 55 11.81 3.27 1.30
C HIS A 55 10.39 2.82 0.94
N GLU A 56 10.28 1.77 0.14
CA GLU A 56 9.00 1.26 -0.29
C GLU A 56 8.19 0.71 0.89
N ALA A 57 8.86 -0.03 1.79
CA ALA A 57 8.19 -0.60 2.95
C ALA A 57 7.63 0.48 3.87
N HIS A 58 8.40 1.53 4.13
CA HIS A 58 7.93 2.65 4.94
C HIS A 58 6.77 3.38 4.26
N LEU A 59 6.86 3.56 2.94
CA LEU A 59 5.81 4.21 2.18
C LEU A 59 4.51 3.41 2.28
N PHE A 60 4.58 2.10 2.05
CA PHE A 60 3.38 1.26 2.10
C PHE A 60 2.80 1.19 3.51
N ALA A 61 3.65 1.18 4.54
CA ALA A 61 3.17 1.20 5.92
C ALA A 61 2.34 2.46 6.17
N ASN A 62 2.83 3.60 5.72
CA ASN A 62 2.11 4.85 5.87
C ASN A 62 0.80 4.85 5.09
N LEU A 63 0.82 4.38 3.85
CA LEU A 63 -0.36 4.40 2.99
C LEU A 63 -1.44 3.43 3.44
N THR A 64 -1.06 2.34 4.14
CA THR A 64 -2.01 1.36 4.64
C THR A 64 -2.34 1.55 6.11
N ASN A 65 -1.76 2.59 6.73
CA ASN A 65 -1.96 2.89 8.15
C ASN A 65 -1.53 1.71 9.02
N THR A 66 -0.39 1.13 8.70
CA THR A 66 0.20 0.03 9.47
C THR A 66 1.62 0.43 9.86
N THR A 67 2.49 -0.55 10.07
CA THR A 67 3.88 -0.28 10.45
C THR A 67 4.82 -0.94 9.47
N ARG A 68 6.09 -0.49 9.49
CA ARG A 68 7.14 -1.10 8.69
C ARG A 68 7.25 -2.60 8.98
N ASP A 69 7.13 -2.98 10.25
CA ASP A 69 7.25 -4.39 10.63
C ASP A 69 6.09 -5.21 10.10
N PHE A 70 4.89 -4.65 10.11
CA PHE A 70 3.74 -5.33 9.53
C PHE A 70 3.97 -5.61 8.04
N ILE A 71 4.44 -4.60 7.32
CA ILE A 71 4.73 -4.76 5.89
C ILE A 71 5.78 -5.85 5.68
N GLY A 72 6.81 -5.88 6.55
CA GLY A 72 7.86 -6.88 6.45
C GLY A 72 7.39 -8.29 6.74
N SER A 73 6.27 -8.45 7.45
CA SER A 73 5.74 -9.77 7.78
C SER A 73 4.87 -10.36 6.67
N LEU A 74 4.51 -9.56 5.66
CA LEU A 74 3.61 -10.03 4.60
C LEU A 74 4.28 -11.13 3.76
N ALA A 75 3.46 -12.08 3.29
CA ALA A 75 3.94 -13.02 2.29
C ALA A 75 4.38 -12.26 1.05
N GLN A 76 5.38 -12.78 0.36
CA GLN A 76 5.93 -12.09 -0.81
C GLN A 76 4.86 -11.81 -1.86
N TYR A 77 3.95 -12.77 -2.07
CA TYR A 77 2.86 -12.56 -3.02
C TYR A 77 2.03 -11.34 -2.64
N ASP A 78 1.70 -11.22 -1.35
CA ASP A 78 0.88 -10.12 -0.87
C ASP A 78 1.60 -8.79 -1.00
N TYR A 79 2.90 -8.78 -0.73
CA TYR A 79 3.69 -7.57 -0.90
C TYR A 79 3.69 -7.12 -2.37
N LEU A 80 3.80 -8.08 -3.30
CA LEU A 80 3.74 -7.75 -4.73
C LEU A 80 2.39 -7.16 -5.13
N GLN A 81 1.32 -7.58 -4.45
CA GLN A 81 0.02 -6.98 -4.70
C GLN A 81 -0.02 -5.52 -4.25
N LEU A 82 0.66 -5.21 -3.15
CA LEU A 82 0.79 -3.81 -2.72
C LEU A 82 1.53 -2.99 -3.78
N GLN A 83 2.57 -3.55 -4.38
CA GLN A 83 3.29 -2.87 -5.44
C GLN A 83 2.38 -2.60 -6.64
N LYS A 84 1.55 -3.57 -7.02
CA LYS A 84 0.61 -3.38 -8.13
C LYS A 84 -0.40 -2.30 -7.81
N ALA A 85 -0.89 -2.26 -6.58
CA ALA A 85 -1.83 -1.21 -6.16
C ALA A 85 -1.17 0.16 -6.26
N TYR A 86 0.05 0.27 -5.78
CA TYR A 86 0.78 1.53 -5.83
C TYR A 86 0.95 1.99 -7.29
N ASP A 87 1.27 1.06 -8.19
CA ASP A 87 1.44 1.41 -9.60
C ASP A 87 0.18 2.01 -10.20
N CYS A 88 -0.99 1.57 -9.73
CA CYS A 88 -2.25 2.14 -10.21
C CYS A 88 -2.37 3.63 -9.86
N PHE A 89 -1.77 4.05 -8.73
CA PHE A 89 -1.80 5.45 -8.32
C PHE A 89 -0.86 6.33 -9.14
N LEU A 90 0.03 5.72 -9.92
CA LEU A 90 0.97 6.47 -10.75
C LEU A 90 0.42 6.73 -12.14
N LEU A 91 -0.77 6.24 -12.43
CA LEU A 91 -1.43 6.42 -13.71
C LEU A 91 -2.32 7.67 -13.71
N PRO A 92 -2.56 8.28 -14.88
CA PRO A 92 -3.57 9.33 -14.96
C PRO A 92 -4.94 8.81 -14.51
N LEU A 93 -5.81 9.69 -14.06
CA LEU A 93 -7.09 9.30 -13.46
C LEU A 93 -7.91 8.30 -14.29
N PRO A 94 -8.09 8.49 -15.61
CA PRO A 94 -8.89 7.51 -16.35
C PRO A 94 -8.30 6.11 -16.33
N GLN A 95 -6.97 6.00 -16.49
CA GLN A 95 -6.31 4.72 -16.45
C GLN A 95 -6.28 4.13 -15.05
N HIS A 96 -6.16 4.98 -14.04
CA HIS A 96 -6.25 4.54 -12.65
C HIS A 96 -7.57 3.83 -12.39
N ALA A 97 -8.68 4.44 -12.80
CA ALA A 97 -10.00 3.86 -12.58
C ALA A 97 -10.13 2.49 -13.23
N VAL A 98 -9.63 2.35 -14.46
CA VAL A 98 -9.72 1.08 -15.18
C VAL A 98 -8.84 0.02 -14.55
N GLN A 99 -7.56 0.34 -14.31
CA GLN A 99 -6.60 -0.64 -13.80
C GLN A 99 -6.93 -1.08 -12.39
N SER A 100 -7.33 -0.15 -11.52
CA SER A 100 -7.65 -0.53 -10.15
C SER A 100 -8.89 -1.43 -10.11
N ALA A 101 -9.87 -1.19 -10.96
CA ALA A 101 -11.05 -2.04 -11.03
C ALA A 101 -10.72 -3.42 -11.56
N LEU A 102 -9.80 -3.52 -12.52
CA LEU A 102 -9.40 -4.80 -13.08
C LEU A 102 -8.60 -5.64 -12.10
N LEU A 103 -7.62 -5.02 -11.44
CA LEU A 103 -6.69 -5.74 -10.58
C LEU A 103 -7.23 -5.92 -9.16
N PHE A 104 -8.09 -5.01 -8.71
CA PHE A 104 -8.59 -5.03 -7.33
C PHE A 104 -10.09 -4.80 -7.30
N PRO A 105 -10.87 -5.76 -7.83
CA PRO A 105 -12.32 -5.58 -7.89
C PRO A 105 -12.97 -5.46 -6.51
N SER A 106 -12.33 -6.02 -5.47
CA SER A 106 -12.86 -5.91 -4.11
C SER A 106 -12.94 -4.47 -3.63
N SER A 107 -12.11 -3.58 -4.20
CA SER A 107 -12.13 -2.18 -3.81
C SER A 107 -13.47 -1.54 -4.10
N ALA A 108 -14.04 -1.86 -5.26
CA ALA A 108 -15.37 -1.35 -5.62
C ALA A 108 -16.42 -1.91 -4.70
N GLU A 109 -16.28 -3.17 -4.32
CA GLU A 109 -17.23 -3.83 -3.44
C GLU A 109 -17.19 -3.28 -2.02
N ALA A 110 -16.10 -2.64 -1.66
CA ALA A 110 -15.99 -2.03 -0.34
C ALA A 110 -16.77 -0.73 -0.24
N SER A 111 -17.31 -0.25 -1.33
CA SER A 111 -18.05 1.00 -1.31
C SER A 111 -19.33 0.86 -0.50
N PRO A 112 -19.61 1.81 0.41
CA PRO A 112 -20.83 1.73 1.20
C PRO A 112 -22.09 1.68 0.37
N SER A 113 -22.10 2.34 -0.77
CA SER A 113 -23.28 2.38 -1.58
C SER A 113 -23.64 1.03 -2.17
N LYS A 114 -22.67 0.14 -2.26
CA LYS A 114 -22.93 -1.19 -2.78
C LYS A 114 -23.61 -2.08 -1.79
N SER A 115 -23.34 -1.87 -0.57
CA SER A 115 -23.80 -2.78 0.45
C SER A 115 -25.28 -2.86 0.52
N SER A 116 -25.87 -2.06 -0.14
CA SER A 116 -27.27 -2.21 -0.16
C SER A 116 -27.80 -3.17 -1.12
N ASP A 117 -27.31 -3.38 -1.26
CA ASP A 117 -27.89 -3.89 -1.84
C ASP A 117 -28.39 -4.48 -2.03
N ASP A 118 -28.00 -4.22 -2.01
CA ASP A 118 -28.40 -4.44 -2.17
C ASP A 118 -28.94 -4.63 -2.18
#